data_bcead11850a1887a77e3df0bb877d0bf
#
_entry.id   bcead11850a1887a77e3df0bb877d0bf
#
_cell.length_a   1.000
_cell.length_b   1.000
_cell.length_c   1.000
_cell.angle_alpha   90.00
_cell.angle_beta   90.00
_cell.angle_gamma   90.00
#
_symmetry.space_group_name_H-M   'P 1'
#
loop_
_entity.id
_entity.type
_entity.pdbx_description
1 polymer ?
#
loop_
_entity_poly.entity_id
_entity_poly.type
_entity_poly.pdbx_seq_one_letter_code
_entity_poly.pdbx_strand_id
1 'polypeptide(L)'
;NDMILHDVASFGGASVKRIHRPVNDEGKVVAKAYNRRNRDGSTTSHAEILAIQQACKKEGDWRLEECDMYVTLEPCPMCAGAILQARMHKVFIGTMNSKAGCAGSVINLLRMEGFNHKVEIERGIMEDECSQIMRDFFEEVRQGNDM
;
A
#
# COMPACT_ATOMS: atom_id res chain seq x y z
N ASN A 1 14.70 -4.00 0.32
CA ASN A 1 13.30 -3.97 -0.16
C ASN A 1 12.46 -5.05 0.48
N ASP A 2 12.97 -6.31 0.47
CA ASP A 2 12.26 -7.40 1.14
C ASP A 2 12.12 -7.15 2.63
N MET A 3 13.10 -6.49 3.25
CA MET A 3 13.04 -6.15 4.68
C MET A 3 11.90 -5.19 4.98
N ILE A 4 11.65 -4.22 4.11
CA ILE A 4 10.56 -3.27 4.32
C ILE A 4 9.21 -3.98 4.16
N LEU A 5 9.07 -4.83 3.15
CA LEU A 5 7.84 -5.59 2.97
C LEU A 5 7.64 -6.60 4.10
N HIS A 6 8.72 -7.19 4.61
CA HIS A 6 8.65 -8.09 5.75
C HIS A 6 8.10 -7.36 6.98
N ASP A 7 8.55 -6.13 7.22
CA ASP A 7 8.05 -5.31 8.32
C ASP A 7 6.56 -4.99 8.12
N VAL A 8 6.15 -4.62 6.90
CA VAL A 8 4.75 -4.40 6.58
C VAL A 8 3.93 -5.68 6.77
N ALA A 9 4.45 -6.80 6.30
CA ALA A 9 3.76 -8.08 6.43
C ALA A 9 3.54 -8.47 7.90
N SER A 10 4.42 -8.04 8.79
CA SER A 10 4.27 -8.39 10.21
C SER A 10 3.09 -7.71 10.88
N PHE A 11 2.53 -6.63 10.30
CA PHE A 11 1.37 -5.93 10.88
C PHE A 11 0.20 -5.75 9.89
N GLY A 12 0.34 -6.23 8.66
CA GLY A 12 -0.77 -6.21 7.68
C GLY A 12 -1.17 -4.81 7.26
N GLY A 13 -0.28 -4.06 6.63
CA GLY A 13 -0.56 -2.67 6.33
C GLY A 13 0.17 -2.11 5.12
N ALA A 14 0.55 -0.86 5.20
CA ALA A 14 1.23 -0.14 4.14
C ALA A 14 2.38 0.68 4.69
N SER A 15 3.44 0.81 3.89
CA SER A 15 4.61 1.61 4.22
C SER A 15 5.00 2.43 3.00
N VAL A 16 5.44 3.66 3.22
CA VAL A 16 5.95 4.53 2.15
C VAL A 16 7.42 4.78 2.41
N LYS A 17 8.23 4.58 1.38
CA LYS A 17 9.67 4.74 1.45
C LYS A 17 10.10 5.77 0.41
N ARG A 18 10.89 6.76 0.83
CA ARG A 18 11.50 7.69 -0.10
C ARG A 18 12.62 6.98 -0.87
N ILE A 19 12.62 7.10 -2.19
CA ILE A 19 13.71 6.60 -3.03
C ILE A 19 14.91 7.51 -2.80
N HIS A 20 16.05 6.91 -2.44
CA HIS A 20 17.26 7.68 -2.22
C HIS A 20 18.10 7.74 -3.49
N ARG A 21 18.64 8.91 -3.77
CA ARG A 21 19.55 9.12 -4.89
C ARG A 21 20.82 9.80 -4.38
N PRO A 22 21.99 9.24 -4.67
CA PRO A 22 22.30 8.15 -5.59
C PRO A 22 21.86 6.77 -5.07
N VAL A 23 21.71 5.84 -6.01
CA VAL A 23 21.04 4.56 -5.86
C VAL A 23 21.66 3.61 -4.84
N ASN A 24 22.86 3.84 -4.39
CA ASN A 24 23.55 2.97 -3.44
C ASN A 24 23.20 3.22 -1.98
N ASP A 25 22.33 4.19 -1.71
CA ASP A 25 21.83 4.43 -0.36
C ASP A 25 20.42 3.85 -0.22
N GLU A 26 20.14 3.28 0.93
CA GLU A 26 18.77 2.80 1.22
C GLU A 26 17.84 3.98 1.45
N GLY A 27 16.67 3.91 0.84
CA GLY A 27 15.67 4.92 1.03
C GLY A 27 15.12 4.90 2.44
N LYS A 28 14.63 6.04 2.89
CA LYS A 28 14.10 6.19 4.24
C LYS A 28 12.60 5.92 4.26
N VAL A 29 12.14 5.10 5.22
CA VAL A 29 10.71 4.92 5.47
C VAL A 29 10.15 6.20 6.06
N VAL A 30 9.17 6.80 5.40
CA VAL A 30 8.58 8.07 5.82
C VAL A 30 7.17 7.90 6.40
N ALA A 31 6.54 6.74 6.19
CA ALA A 31 5.21 6.49 6.73
C ALA A 31 4.95 4.99 6.86
N LYS A 32 4.20 4.61 7.89
CA LYS A 32 3.71 3.26 8.13
C LYS A 32 2.30 3.36 8.69
N ALA A 33 1.40 2.49 8.21
CA ALA A 33 0.03 2.50 8.70
C ALA A 33 -0.60 1.11 8.54
N TYR A 34 -1.66 0.88 9.28
CA TYR A 34 -2.49 -0.31 9.16
C TYR A 34 -3.96 0.13 9.05
N ASN A 35 -4.82 -0.79 8.65
CA ASN A 35 -6.24 -0.51 8.46
C ASN A 35 -6.90 -0.10 9.78
N ARG A 36 -7.56 1.05 9.78
CA ARG A 36 -8.28 1.58 10.94
C ARG A 36 -9.76 1.84 10.65
N ARG A 37 -10.29 1.22 9.59
CA ARG A 37 -11.67 1.47 9.15
C ARG A 37 -12.68 1.27 10.29
N ASN A 38 -12.60 0.16 11.00
CA ASN A 38 -13.50 -0.12 12.11
C ASN A 38 -13.21 0.76 13.32
N ARG A 39 -11.94 0.94 13.63
CA ARG A 39 -11.53 1.75 14.80
C ARG A 39 -11.93 3.21 14.65
N ASP A 40 -11.74 3.79 13.47
CA ASP A 40 -12.04 5.19 13.19
C ASP A 40 -13.49 5.40 12.77
N GLY A 41 -14.23 4.32 12.44
CA GLY A 41 -15.56 4.43 11.87
C GLY A 41 -15.57 5.16 10.54
N SER A 42 -14.49 5.00 9.75
CA SER A 42 -14.31 5.75 8.51
C SER A 42 -13.94 4.83 7.36
N THR A 43 -14.70 4.92 6.28
CA THR A 43 -14.46 4.16 5.04
C THR A 43 -13.06 4.42 4.48
N THR A 44 -12.54 5.63 4.65
CA THR A 44 -11.26 6.02 4.06
C THR A 44 -10.06 5.64 4.90
N SER A 45 -10.23 5.09 6.10
CA SER A 45 -9.12 4.74 6.99
C SER A 45 -8.45 3.42 6.62
N HIS A 46 -8.21 3.20 5.34
CA HIS A 46 -7.37 2.11 4.85
C HIS A 46 -5.90 2.42 5.09
N ALA A 47 -5.10 1.37 5.26
CA ALA A 47 -3.66 1.53 5.53
C ALA A 47 -2.98 2.40 4.48
N GLU A 48 -3.30 2.20 3.20
CA GLU A 48 -2.68 2.97 2.11
C GLU A 48 -3.01 4.45 2.20
N ILE A 49 -4.28 4.78 2.48
CA ILE A 49 -4.71 6.18 2.61
C ILE A 49 -3.99 6.84 3.79
N LEU A 50 -3.94 6.16 4.93
CA LEU A 50 -3.27 6.68 6.12
C LEU A 50 -1.78 6.87 5.89
N ALA A 51 -1.14 5.94 5.21
CA ALA A 51 0.28 6.03 4.88
C ALA A 51 0.56 7.20 3.92
N ILE A 52 -0.31 7.41 2.92
CA ILE A 52 -0.18 8.54 2.00
C ILE A 52 -0.33 9.86 2.76
N GLN A 53 -1.32 9.97 3.64
CA GLN A 53 -1.52 11.18 4.44
C GLN A 53 -0.29 11.51 5.29
N GLN A 54 0.27 10.51 5.95
CA GLN A 54 1.48 10.68 6.75
C GLN A 54 2.67 11.10 5.89
N ALA A 55 2.84 10.46 4.73
CA ALA A 55 3.95 10.75 3.84
C ALA A 55 3.85 12.17 3.27
N CYS A 56 2.67 12.58 2.84
CA CYS A 56 2.45 13.95 2.33
C CYS A 56 2.79 14.99 3.39
N LYS A 57 2.37 14.74 4.62
CA LYS A 57 2.66 15.65 5.74
C LYS A 57 4.16 15.73 6.01
N LYS A 58 4.82 14.59 6.02
CA LYS A 58 6.26 14.54 6.30
C LYS A 58 7.09 15.14 5.19
N GLU A 59 6.70 14.90 3.92
CA GLU A 59 7.41 15.45 2.76
C GLU A 59 7.04 16.90 2.49
N GLY A 60 5.94 17.39 3.06
CA GLY A 60 5.47 18.76 2.84
C GLY A 60 4.90 18.98 1.44
N ASP A 61 4.45 17.93 0.77
CA ASP A 61 3.94 18.00 -0.60
C ASP A 61 2.94 16.86 -0.82
N TRP A 62 1.90 17.11 -1.61
CA TRP A 62 0.96 16.05 -1.99
C TRP A 62 1.54 15.11 -3.05
N ARG A 63 2.57 15.54 -3.78
CA ARG A 63 3.23 14.73 -4.79
C ARG A 63 4.28 13.84 -4.12
N LEU A 64 4.16 12.55 -4.34
CA LEU A 64 5.06 11.55 -3.78
C LEU A 64 5.85 10.85 -4.89
N GLU A 65 6.31 11.62 -5.87
CA GLU A 65 6.99 11.11 -7.07
C GLU A 65 8.30 10.38 -6.74
N GLU A 66 8.93 10.75 -5.64
CA GLU A 66 10.17 10.11 -5.19
C GLU A 66 9.93 9.06 -4.11
N CYS A 67 8.72 8.50 -4.07
CA CYS A 67 8.34 7.52 -3.06
C CYS A 67 7.80 6.24 -3.67
N ASP A 68 8.10 5.13 -3.02
CA ASP A 68 7.51 3.82 -3.30
C ASP A 68 6.59 3.42 -2.15
N MET A 69 5.56 2.63 -2.46
CA MET A 69 4.67 2.06 -1.45
C MET A 69 4.84 0.55 -1.38
N TYR A 70 4.80 0.02 -0.17
CA TYR A 70 4.83 -1.42 0.10
C TYR A 70 3.53 -1.78 0.80
N VAL A 71 2.77 -2.72 0.25
CA VAL A 71 1.46 -3.10 0.80
C VAL A 71 1.36 -4.62 0.95
N THR A 72 0.70 -5.05 2.02
CA THR A 72 0.42 -6.46 2.24
C THR A 72 -0.59 -6.98 1.24
N LEU A 73 -1.64 -6.21 1.00
CA LEU A 73 -2.75 -6.60 0.11
C LEU A 73 -2.88 -5.61 -1.04
N GLU A 74 -3.17 -6.14 -2.22
CA GLU A 74 -3.41 -5.33 -3.43
C GLU A 74 -4.41 -4.21 -3.16
N PRO A 75 -4.11 -2.96 -3.58
CA PRO A 75 -4.99 -1.82 -3.30
C PRO A 75 -6.38 -1.95 -3.94
N CYS A 76 -7.40 -1.51 -3.20
CA CYS A 76 -8.77 -1.38 -3.69
C CYS A 76 -8.89 -0.14 -4.61
N PRO A 77 -10.08 0.10 -5.22
CA PRO A 77 -10.22 1.27 -6.13
C PRO A 77 -9.89 2.60 -5.49
N MET A 78 -10.29 2.81 -4.24
CA MET A 78 -10.02 4.05 -3.53
C MET A 78 -8.52 4.25 -3.31
N CYS A 79 -7.83 3.21 -2.84
CA CYS A 79 -6.41 3.29 -2.54
C CYS A 79 -5.57 3.37 -3.81
N ALA A 80 -5.93 2.61 -4.85
CA ALA A 80 -5.25 2.71 -6.14
C ALA A 80 -5.39 4.10 -6.73
N GLY A 81 -6.60 4.68 -6.63
CA GLY A 81 -6.83 6.06 -7.05
C GLY A 81 -5.97 7.06 -6.31
N ALA A 82 -5.85 6.91 -4.98
CA ALA A 82 -5.02 7.78 -4.16
C ALA A 82 -3.54 7.66 -4.51
N ILE A 83 -3.06 6.45 -4.73
CA ILE A 83 -1.67 6.20 -5.15
C ILE A 83 -1.39 6.90 -6.48
N LEU A 84 -2.31 6.76 -7.42
CA LEU A 84 -2.20 7.39 -8.74
C LEU A 84 -2.21 8.93 -8.61
N GLN A 85 -3.13 9.48 -7.81
CA GLN A 85 -3.23 10.92 -7.57
C GLN A 85 -1.96 11.47 -6.92
N ALA A 86 -1.36 10.73 -6.01
CA ALA A 86 -0.12 11.14 -5.35
C ALA A 86 1.11 11.04 -6.26
N ARG A 87 0.97 10.53 -7.47
CA ARG A 87 2.05 10.36 -8.44
C ARG A 87 3.17 9.45 -7.94
N MET A 88 2.84 8.43 -7.17
CA MET A 88 3.86 7.54 -6.63
C MET A 88 4.61 6.79 -7.73
N HIS A 89 5.87 6.47 -7.45
CA HIS A 89 6.76 5.86 -8.43
C HIS A 89 6.44 4.37 -8.63
N LYS A 90 6.32 3.61 -7.54
CA LYS A 90 6.16 2.16 -7.61
C LYS A 90 5.42 1.62 -6.40
N VAL A 91 4.66 0.54 -6.61
CA VAL A 91 3.98 -0.19 -5.54
C VAL A 91 4.47 -1.63 -5.53
N PHE A 92 4.90 -2.09 -4.36
CA PHE A 92 5.29 -3.49 -4.10
C PHE A 92 4.13 -4.15 -3.36
N ILE A 93 3.60 -5.25 -3.92
CA ILE A 93 2.38 -5.89 -3.44
C ILE A 93 2.70 -7.32 -2.99
N GLY A 94 2.27 -7.66 -1.77
CA GLY A 94 2.44 -9.00 -1.22
C GLY A 94 1.46 -10.00 -1.81
N THR A 95 0.17 -9.83 -1.54
CA THR A 95 -0.85 -10.74 -2.03
C THR A 95 -1.94 -10.01 -2.80
N MET A 96 -2.57 -10.71 -3.75
CA MET A 96 -3.58 -10.12 -4.61
C MET A 96 -4.96 -10.24 -3.97
N ASN A 97 -5.86 -9.34 -4.36
CA ASN A 97 -7.25 -9.32 -3.91
C ASN A 97 -8.15 -9.55 -5.12
N SER A 98 -8.59 -10.79 -5.32
CA SER A 98 -9.31 -11.18 -6.53
C SER A 98 -10.67 -10.50 -6.69
N LYS A 99 -11.24 -9.98 -5.60
CA LYS A 99 -12.59 -9.40 -5.60
C LYS A 99 -12.62 -7.88 -5.70
N ALA A 100 -11.56 -7.20 -5.25
CA ALA A 100 -11.57 -5.75 -5.18
C ALA A 100 -10.23 -5.12 -5.59
N GLY A 101 -9.25 -5.92 -6.00
CA GLY A 101 -7.92 -5.42 -6.31
C GLY A 101 -7.85 -4.63 -7.62
N CYS A 102 -7.18 -3.51 -7.59
CA CYS A 102 -7.07 -2.60 -8.73
C CYS A 102 -5.64 -2.39 -9.23
N ALA A 103 -4.78 -3.37 -8.98
CA ALA A 103 -3.42 -3.41 -9.52
C ALA A 103 -3.20 -4.68 -10.35
N GLY A 104 -4.25 -5.14 -11.01
CA GLY A 104 -4.20 -6.27 -11.93
C GLY A 104 -5.26 -7.34 -11.74
N SER A 105 -5.91 -7.42 -10.56
CA SER A 105 -6.90 -8.48 -10.30
C SER A 105 -8.23 -8.21 -11.01
N VAL A 106 -8.97 -7.19 -10.58
CA VAL A 106 -10.22 -6.82 -11.24
C VAL A 106 -9.94 -5.90 -12.41
N ILE A 107 -9.21 -4.84 -12.17
CA ILE A 107 -8.69 -3.93 -13.20
C ILE A 107 -7.28 -3.52 -12.80
N ASN A 108 -6.57 -2.84 -13.71
CA ASN A 108 -5.27 -2.26 -13.39
C ASN A 108 -5.35 -0.73 -13.47
N LEU A 109 -5.88 -0.12 -12.42
CA LEU A 109 -6.07 1.32 -12.38
C LEU A 109 -4.73 2.07 -12.38
N LEU A 110 -3.70 1.47 -11.80
CA LEU A 110 -2.38 2.11 -11.68
C LEU A 110 -1.67 2.28 -13.01
N ARG A 111 -2.05 1.51 -14.03
CA ARG A 111 -1.43 1.56 -15.34
C ARG A 111 -2.45 1.69 -16.47
N MET A 112 -3.59 2.28 -16.18
CA MET A 112 -4.67 2.42 -17.16
C MET A 112 -4.30 3.44 -18.24
N GLU A 113 -4.56 3.08 -19.51
CA GLU A 113 -4.39 4.00 -20.62
C GLU A 113 -5.33 5.19 -20.46
N GLY A 114 -4.86 6.36 -20.84
CA GLY A 114 -5.63 7.59 -20.73
C GLY A 114 -5.30 8.44 -19.52
N PHE A 115 -4.71 7.84 -18.47
CA PHE A 115 -4.21 8.64 -17.35
C PHE A 115 -2.81 9.16 -17.65
N ASN A 116 -2.52 10.37 -17.18
CA ASN A 116 -1.22 11.02 -17.42
C ASN A 116 -0.07 10.35 -16.68
N HIS A 117 -0.37 9.68 -15.57
CA HIS A 117 0.63 9.02 -14.74
C HIS A 117 0.38 7.52 -14.69
N LYS A 118 1.46 6.76 -14.70
CA LYS A 118 1.39 5.31 -14.49
C LYS A 118 2.37 4.94 -13.37
N VAL A 119 1.93 4.04 -12.50
CA VAL A 119 2.71 3.57 -11.36
C VAL A 119 3.30 2.21 -11.70
N GLU A 120 4.57 2.02 -11.44
CA GLU A 120 5.19 0.69 -11.60
C GLU A 120 4.68 -0.25 -10.51
N ILE A 121 4.55 -1.52 -10.84
CA ILE A 121 3.98 -2.53 -9.95
C ILE A 121 4.90 -3.74 -9.90
N GLU A 122 5.16 -4.23 -8.68
CA GLU A 122 5.81 -5.52 -8.48
C GLU A 122 4.94 -6.35 -7.54
N ARG A 123 4.56 -7.57 -7.98
CA ARG A 123 3.59 -8.43 -7.32
C ARG A 123 4.25 -9.65 -6.74
N GLY A 124 3.56 -10.28 -5.77
CA GLY A 124 3.96 -11.59 -5.27
C GLY A 124 5.14 -11.60 -4.32
N ILE A 125 5.47 -10.45 -3.74
CA ILE A 125 6.59 -10.35 -2.81
C ILE A 125 6.14 -10.85 -1.45
N MET A 126 6.80 -11.90 -0.93
CA MET A 126 6.41 -12.55 0.33
C MET A 126 4.93 -12.93 0.32
N GLU A 127 4.47 -13.46 -0.81
CA GLU A 127 3.05 -13.71 -1.04
C GLU A 127 2.43 -14.63 0.01
N ASP A 128 3.13 -15.70 0.37
CA ASP A 128 2.60 -16.66 1.33
C ASP A 128 2.42 -16.06 2.72
N GLU A 129 3.41 -15.30 3.19
CA GLU A 129 3.36 -14.61 4.48
C GLU A 129 2.26 -13.55 4.49
N CYS A 130 2.17 -12.78 3.43
CA CYS A 130 1.13 -11.74 3.30
C CYS A 130 -0.27 -12.35 3.22
N SER A 131 -0.42 -13.44 2.48
CA SER A 131 -1.70 -14.16 2.39
C SER A 131 -2.13 -14.71 3.73
N GLN A 132 -1.18 -15.24 4.50
CA GLN A 132 -1.50 -15.77 5.83
C GLN A 132 -1.95 -14.67 6.78
N ILE A 133 -1.28 -13.53 6.76
CA ILE A 133 -1.65 -12.37 7.58
C ILE A 133 -3.07 -11.91 7.25
N MET A 134 -3.42 -11.86 5.97
CA MET A 134 -4.75 -11.45 5.56
C MET A 134 -5.81 -12.46 5.96
N ARG A 135 -5.51 -13.76 5.87
CA ARG A 135 -6.45 -14.81 6.34
C ARG A 135 -6.69 -14.68 7.85
N ASP A 136 -5.63 -14.50 8.62
CA ASP A 136 -5.73 -14.35 10.07
C ASP A 136 -6.53 -13.11 10.44
N PHE A 137 -6.31 -12.00 9.75
CA PHE A 137 -7.05 -10.76 9.94
C PHE A 137 -8.54 -10.95 9.67
N PHE A 138 -8.91 -11.54 8.53
CA PHE A 138 -10.30 -11.73 8.18
C PHE A 138 -10.99 -12.72 9.14
N GLU A 139 -10.27 -13.69 9.65
CA GLU A 139 -10.80 -14.60 10.65
C GLU A 139 -11.11 -13.86 11.95
N GLU A 140 -10.23 -12.99 12.41
CA GLU A 140 -10.47 -12.16 13.59
C GLU A 140 -11.70 -11.26 13.41
N VAL A 141 -11.85 -10.66 12.24
CA VAL A 141 -13.01 -9.82 11.94
C VAL A 141 -14.30 -10.62 11.99
N ARG A 142 -14.29 -11.86 11.44
CA ARG A 142 -15.47 -12.73 11.51
C ARG A 142 -15.82 -13.15 12.94
N GLN A 143 -14.83 -13.19 13.83
CA GLN A 143 -15.05 -13.47 15.25
C GLN A 143 -15.49 -12.24 16.03
N GLY A 144 -15.64 -11.09 15.37
CA GLY A 144 -16.11 -9.85 15.99
C GLY A 144 -15.00 -9.04 16.67
N ASN A 145 -13.75 -9.37 16.45
CA ASN A 145 -12.64 -8.61 17.03
C ASN A 145 -12.34 -7.40 16.14
N ASP A 146 -12.13 -6.24 16.77
CA ASP A 146 -11.71 -5.03 16.09
C ASP A 146 -10.21 -5.00 15.89
N MET A 147 -9.82 -4.31 14.83
CA MET A 147 -8.42 -3.99 14.62
C MET A 147 -8.02 -2.72 15.30
#